data_deb37a32ce2290b714d6d4a1c2148fb0
#
_entry.id   deb37a32ce2290b714d6d4a1c2148fb0
#
_cell.length_a   1.000
_cell.length_b   1.000
_cell.length_c   1.000
_cell.angle_alpha   90.00
_cell.angle_beta   90.00
_cell.angle_gamma   90.00
#
_symmetry.space_group_name_H-M   'P 1'
#
loop_
_entity.id
_entity.type
_entity.pdbx_description
1 polymer ?
#
loop_
_entity_poly.entity_id
_entity_poly.type
_entity_poly.pdbx_seq_one_letter_code
_entity_poly.pdbx_strand_id
1 'polypeptide(L)'
;MSTLSFKVLDLDFPAGSKNKTATLVTGESEALLVDAAFTRADGHRLAAEILDSGKTLTTVFVSHADPDFYFGAEVIADAFPDARFVATPIVIEHIQHSYEGKLKAWAALGPNLPTRLVDIEPLTGDLTLEGHTFQLKGGPDALPDRHYLWQAEHRALLGGVLLFQQEHVWVADTATPEARAAWIGQLDEMAFLEAELVVPGHRLPGTPADSSAISATRAYLLAFEEELDKAADGAALNDALVKRYPDNGMLIAAQIGAKVAKGEMKWG
;
A
#
# COMPACT_ATOMS: atom_id res chain seq x y z
N MET A 1 -22.17 20.23 -0.53
CA MET A 1 -20.82 19.77 -0.84
C MET A 1 -20.93 18.84 -2.04
N SER A 2 -19.96 18.88 -2.95
CA SER A 2 -19.87 17.94 -4.08
C SER A 2 -19.75 16.51 -3.52
N THR A 3 -20.23 15.51 -4.26
CA THR A 3 -20.09 14.12 -3.85
C THR A 3 -18.78 13.59 -4.40
N LEU A 4 -17.92 12.98 -3.56
CA LEU A 4 -16.73 12.30 -4.02
C LEU A 4 -17.09 10.94 -4.66
N SER A 5 -16.34 10.54 -5.67
CA SER A 5 -16.36 9.20 -6.25
C SER A 5 -15.00 8.53 -6.04
N PHE A 6 -15.02 7.23 -5.76
CA PHE A 6 -13.83 6.43 -5.46
C PHE A 6 -13.73 5.29 -6.48
N LYS A 7 -12.71 5.32 -7.32
CA LYS A 7 -12.42 4.25 -8.28
C LYS A 7 -11.18 3.48 -7.83
N VAL A 8 -11.38 2.24 -7.40
CA VAL A 8 -10.28 1.34 -7.02
C VAL A 8 -9.78 0.61 -8.27
N LEU A 9 -8.48 0.64 -8.48
CA LEU A 9 -7.79 0.06 -9.63
C LEU A 9 -6.90 -1.08 -9.17
N ASP A 10 -7.08 -2.26 -9.75
CA ASP A 10 -6.22 -3.41 -9.54
C ASP A 10 -5.08 -3.39 -10.56
N LEU A 11 -3.84 -3.36 -10.06
CA LEU A 11 -2.62 -3.11 -10.82
C LEU A 11 -1.66 -4.29 -10.71
N ASP A 12 -0.72 -4.36 -11.66
CA ASP A 12 0.25 -5.43 -11.70
C ASP A 12 1.24 -5.34 -10.53
N PHE A 13 1.56 -6.50 -9.95
CA PHE A 13 2.70 -6.70 -9.08
C PHE A 13 3.72 -7.58 -9.80
N PRO A 14 5.04 -7.34 -9.64
CA PRO A 14 6.04 -8.18 -10.30
C PRO A 14 5.84 -9.66 -9.96
N ALA A 15 5.97 -10.50 -10.98
CA ALA A 15 5.69 -11.94 -11.00
C ALA A 15 4.31 -12.33 -11.58
N GLY A 16 3.61 -11.40 -12.24
CA GLY A 16 2.46 -11.72 -13.09
C GLY A 16 1.11 -11.80 -12.38
N SER A 17 1.03 -11.33 -11.13
CA SER A 17 -0.23 -11.18 -10.42
C SER A 17 -0.69 -9.71 -10.41
N LYS A 18 -2.01 -9.50 -10.33
CA LYS A 18 -2.63 -8.18 -10.17
C LYS A 18 -3.09 -8.05 -8.73
N ASN A 19 -2.20 -7.70 -7.84
CA ASN A 19 -2.52 -7.67 -6.42
C ASN A 19 -2.07 -6.38 -5.70
N LYS A 20 -1.76 -5.34 -6.46
CA LYS A 20 -1.55 -3.97 -5.94
C LYS A 20 -2.75 -3.11 -6.29
N THR A 21 -3.12 -2.20 -5.42
CA THR A 21 -4.21 -1.26 -5.68
C THR A 21 -3.71 0.18 -5.74
N ALA A 22 -4.43 1.00 -6.48
CA ALA A 22 -4.42 2.46 -6.38
C ALA A 22 -5.87 2.95 -6.35
N THR A 23 -6.10 4.15 -5.81
CA THR A 23 -7.44 4.72 -5.76
C THR A 23 -7.45 6.10 -6.39
N LEU A 24 -8.27 6.26 -7.44
CA LEU A 24 -8.59 7.58 -7.99
C LEU A 24 -9.84 8.12 -7.30
N VAL A 25 -9.67 9.22 -6.57
CA VAL A 25 -10.78 9.95 -5.94
C VAL A 25 -11.07 11.17 -6.78
N THR A 26 -12.34 11.35 -7.18
CA THR A 26 -12.76 12.49 -7.99
C THR A 26 -13.88 13.28 -7.29
N GLY A 27 -13.73 14.60 -7.32
CA GLY A 27 -14.77 15.56 -6.96
C GLY A 27 -15.50 16.08 -8.18
N GLU A 28 -16.01 17.30 -8.10
CA GLU A 28 -16.74 17.95 -9.20
C GLU A 28 -15.79 18.32 -10.35
N SER A 29 -14.59 18.82 -10.07
CA SER A 29 -13.60 19.31 -11.03
C SER A 29 -12.18 18.77 -10.82
N GLU A 30 -11.85 18.34 -9.60
CA GLU A 30 -10.51 17.92 -9.21
C GLU A 30 -10.43 16.42 -8.91
N ALA A 31 -9.21 15.91 -8.89
CA ALA A 31 -8.90 14.52 -8.54
C ALA A 31 -7.69 14.44 -7.61
N LEU A 32 -7.74 13.44 -6.73
CA LEU A 32 -6.65 12.94 -5.89
C LEU A 32 -6.36 11.49 -6.29
N LEU A 33 -5.10 11.17 -6.57
CA LEU A 33 -4.66 9.79 -6.72
C LEU A 33 -3.96 9.33 -5.44
N VAL A 34 -4.36 8.16 -4.95
CA VAL A 34 -3.71 7.47 -3.83
C VAL A 34 -2.91 6.31 -4.39
N ASP A 35 -1.59 6.40 -4.26
CA ASP A 35 -0.56 5.50 -4.78
C ASP A 35 -0.41 5.49 -6.32
N ALA A 36 0.83 5.29 -6.77
CA ALA A 36 1.23 5.50 -8.17
C ALA A 36 1.75 4.24 -8.86
N ALA A 37 1.45 3.06 -8.31
CA ALA A 37 1.77 1.75 -8.88
C ALA A 37 3.27 1.38 -8.92
N PHE A 38 3.54 0.12 -9.30
CA PHE A 38 4.88 -0.46 -9.38
C PHE A 38 5.60 -0.17 -10.69
N THR A 39 4.88 -0.19 -11.80
CA THR A 39 5.50 -0.18 -13.13
C THR A 39 5.12 1.07 -13.92
N ARG A 40 5.99 1.44 -14.87
CA ARG A 40 5.64 2.50 -15.84
C ARG A 40 4.38 2.16 -16.63
N ALA A 41 4.19 0.89 -16.99
CA ALA A 41 2.98 0.44 -17.69
C ALA A 41 1.72 0.72 -16.86
N ASP A 42 1.74 0.45 -15.55
CA ASP A 42 0.63 0.79 -14.66
C ASP A 42 0.50 2.29 -14.44
N GLY A 43 1.60 3.03 -14.40
CA GLY A 43 1.57 4.50 -14.42
C GLY A 43 0.80 5.04 -15.63
N HIS A 44 1.00 4.45 -16.84
CA HIS A 44 0.23 4.81 -18.04
C HIS A 44 -1.25 4.44 -17.92
N ARG A 45 -1.59 3.30 -17.31
CA ARG A 45 -3.00 2.92 -17.03
C ARG A 45 -3.65 3.94 -16.08
N LEU A 46 -2.97 4.32 -15.01
CA LEU A 46 -3.45 5.35 -14.10
C LEU A 46 -3.61 6.70 -14.79
N ALA A 47 -2.65 7.11 -15.62
CA ALA A 47 -2.78 8.35 -16.39
C ALA A 47 -4.00 8.33 -17.34
N ALA A 48 -4.27 7.20 -18.00
CA ALA A 48 -5.46 7.04 -18.83
C ALA A 48 -6.75 7.16 -18.00
N GLU A 49 -6.82 6.52 -16.82
CA GLU A 49 -7.98 6.61 -15.94
C GLU A 49 -8.23 8.02 -15.41
N ILE A 50 -7.17 8.79 -15.14
CA ILE A 50 -7.27 10.20 -14.73
C ILE A 50 -7.81 11.03 -15.90
N LEU A 51 -7.28 10.86 -17.12
CA LEU A 51 -7.76 11.54 -18.34
C LEU A 51 -9.24 11.21 -18.62
N ASP A 52 -9.61 9.94 -18.52
CA ASP A 52 -11.01 9.48 -18.75
C ASP A 52 -11.99 10.05 -17.72
N SER A 53 -11.51 10.36 -16.51
CA SER A 53 -12.33 11.04 -15.49
C SER A 53 -12.74 12.46 -15.90
N GLY A 54 -11.99 13.10 -16.79
CA GLY A 54 -12.14 14.49 -17.19
C GLY A 54 -11.88 15.48 -16.06
N LYS A 55 -11.23 15.05 -14.96
CA LYS A 55 -10.92 15.90 -13.79
C LYS A 55 -9.47 16.36 -13.82
N THR A 56 -9.21 17.46 -13.14
CA THR A 56 -7.84 17.97 -12.96
C THR A 56 -7.18 17.24 -11.81
N LEU A 57 -6.14 16.45 -12.08
CA LEU A 57 -5.33 15.85 -11.02
C LEU A 57 -4.56 16.95 -10.29
N THR A 58 -4.85 17.14 -9.01
CA THR A 58 -4.19 18.16 -8.17
C THR A 58 -3.15 17.56 -7.24
N THR A 59 -3.37 16.33 -6.80
CA THR A 59 -2.51 15.69 -5.80
C THR A 59 -2.36 14.18 -6.05
N VAL A 60 -1.15 13.69 -5.85
CA VAL A 60 -0.83 12.25 -5.75
C VAL A 60 -0.26 12.00 -4.36
N PHE A 61 -0.94 11.19 -3.56
CA PHE A 61 -0.45 10.77 -2.24
C PHE A 61 0.28 9.44 -2.38
N VAL A 62 1.57 9.43 -2.05
CA VAL A 62 2.40 8.23 -1.96
C VAL A 62 2.38 7.75 -0.51
N SER A 63 1.67 6.67 -0.25
CA SER A 63 1.37 6.23 1.11
C SER A 63 2.49 5.41 1.76
N HIS A 64 3.40 4.82 0.98
CA HIS A 64 4.48 3.97 1.47
C HIS A 64 5.74 4.06 0.58
N ALA A 65 6.89 3.67 1.15
CA ALA A 65 8.18 3.75 0.47
C ALA A 65 8.53 2.54 -0.39
N ASP A 66 7.68 1.51 -0.48
CA ASP A 66 7.93 0.40 -1.38
C ASP A 66 7.64 0.75 -2.84
N PRO A 67 8.35 0.12 -3.80
CA PRO A 67 8.29 0.46 -5.21
C PRO A 67 6.88 0.49 -5.80
N ASP A 68 6.02 -0.39 -5.34
CA ASP A 68 4.65 -0.55 -5.81
C ASP A 68 3.72 0.60 -5.40
N PHE A 69 4.19 1.54 -4.59
CA PHE A 69 3.46 2.75 -4.24
C PHE A 69 3.88 3.99 -5.04
N TYR A 70 5.09 3.99 -5.66
CA TYR A 70 5.61 5.20 -6.29
C TYR A 70 6.40 5.04 -7.59
N PHE A 71 6.81 3.84 -8.02
CA PHE A 71 7.63 3.68 -9.24
C PHE A 71 6.91 4.14 -10.51
N GLY A 72 5.58 4.04 -10.58
CA GLY A 72 4.79 4.57 -11.70
C GLY A 72 4.61 6.10 -11.69
N ALA A 73 5.05 6.80 -10.64
CA ALA A 73 4.84 8.24 -10.46
C ALA A 73 5.47 9.09 -11.56
N GLU A 74 6.61 8.67 -12.14
CA GLU A 74 7.26 9.37 -13.25
C GLU A 74 6.30 9.61 -14.43
N VAL A 75 5.55 8.58 -14.81
CA VAL A 75 4.60 8.65 -15.92
C VAL A 75 3.45 9.61 -15.61
N ILE A 76 2.98 9.60 -14.37
CA ILE A 76 1.90 10.48 -13.92
C ILE A 76 2.39 11.93 -13.89
N ALA A 77 3.61 12.18 -13.40
CA ALA A 77 4.21 13.51 -13.39
C ALA A 77 4.45 14.08 -14.80
N ASP A 78 4.82 13.22 -15.76
CA ASP A 78 4.99 13.64 -17.16
C ASP A 78 3.64 13.98 -17.81
N ALA A 79 2.56 13.28 -17.45
CA ALA A 79 1.21 13.53 -17.98
C ALA A 79 0.49 14.71 -17.29
N PHE A 80 0.78 14.94 -16.01
CA PHE A 80 0.13 15.96 -15.17
C PHE A 80 1.18 16.77 -14.40
N PRO A 81 1.91 17.67 -15.09
CA PRO A 81 3.06 18.38 -14.51
C PRO A 81 2.68 19.37 -13.39
N ASP A 82 1.42 19.77 -13.30
CA ASP A 82 0.93 20.66 -12.25
C ASP A 82 0.45 19.91 -10.99
N ALA A 83 0.40 18.56 -11.03
CA ALA A 83 0.02 17.77 -9.89
C ALA A 83 1.14 17.71 -8.83
N ARG A 84 0.76 17.90 -7.57
CA ARG A 84 1.69 17.76 -6.44
C ARG A 84 1.81 16.31 -6.02
N PHE A 85 3.02 15.82 -5.84
CA PHE A 85 3.29 14.51 -5.25
C PHE A 85 3.64 14.71 -3.78
N VAL A 86 2.94 14.03 -2.88
CA VAL A 86 3.11 14.23 -1.45
C VAL A 86 3.24 12.89 -0.72
N ALA A 87 4.07 12.85 0.31
CA ALA A 87 4.21 11.72 1.24
C ALA A 87 4.61 12.23 2.63
N THR A 88 4.49 11.41 3.66
CA THR A 88 5.01 11.80 4.98
C THR A 88 6.53 11.91 4.94
N PRO A 89 7.15 12.76 5.80
CA PRO A 89 8.60 12.96 5.80
C PRO A 89 9.40 11.66 5.92
N ILE A 90 8.95 10.72 6.76
CA ILE A 90 9.61 9.43 6.94
C ILE A 90 9.54 8.54 5.68
N VAL A 91 8.42 8.57 4.96
CA VAL A 91 8.27 7.85 3.68
C VAL A 91 9.20 8.44 2.63
N ILE A 92 9.34 9.77 2.56
CA ILE A 92 10.28 10.44 1.65
C ILE A 92 11.72 10.04 1.96
N GLU A 93 12.11 10.06 3.24
CA GLU A 93 13.45 9.65 3.68
C GLU A 93 13.75 8.20 3.26
N HIS A 94 12.81 7.27 3.50
CA HIS A 94 12.96 5.87 3.10
C HIS A 94 13.05 5.71 1.58
N ILE A 95 12.25 6.43 0.80
CA ILE A 95 12.32 6.43 -0.67
C ILE A 95 13.71 6.88 -1.13
N GLN A 96 14.18 8.04 -0.67
CA GLN A 96 15.47 8.60 -1.05
C GLN A 96 16.63 7.68 -0.71
N HIS A 97 16.58 7.04 0.45
CA HIS A 97 17.62 6.11 0.89
C HIS A 97 17.65 4.81 0.07
N SER A 98 16.49 4.27 -0.27
CA SER A 98 16.37 2.91 -0.86
C SER A 98 16.20 2.87 -2.37
N TYR A 99 15.90 3.98 -3.05
CA TYR A 99 15.53 4.03 -4.47
C TYR A 99 16.50 3.31 -5.39
N GLU A 100 17.80 3.64 -5.31
CA GLU A 100 18.83 3.02 -6.15
C GLU A 100 18.99 1.51 -5.90
N GLY A 101 18.86 1.09 -4.65
CA GLY A 101 18.88 -0.32 -4.26
C GLY A 101 17.68 -1.07 -4.85
N LYS A 102 16.50 -0.48 -4.79
CA LYS A 102 15.26 -1.05 -5.32
C LYS A 102 15.28 -1.14 -6.85
N LEU A 103 15.83 -0.14 -7.56
CA LEU A 103 16.05 -0.23 -9.01
C LEU A 103 16.94 -1.43 -9.39
N LYS A 104 18.01 -1.67 -8.63
CA LYS A 104 18.90 -2.82 -8.86
C LYS A 104 18.20 -4.15 -8.55
N ALA A 105 17.46 -4.22 -7.45
CA ALA A 105 16.72 -5.42 -7.06
C ALA A 105 15.68 -5.82 -8.13
N TRP A 106 15.04 -4.85 -8.77
CA TRP A 106 14.00 -5.05 -9.77
C TRP A 106 14.49 -4.89 -11.22
N ALA A 107 15.81 -4.92 -11.46
CA ALA A 107 16.42 -4.71 -12.79
C ALA A 107 15.84 -5.61 -13.90
N ALA A 108 15.29 -6.78 -13.56
CA ALA A 108 14.62 -7.68 -14.50
C ALA A 108 13.39 -7.09 -15.19
N LEU A 109 12.77 -6.03 -14.60
CA LEU A 109 11.65 -5.31 -15.22
C LEU A 109 12.10 -4.43 -16.41
N GLY A 110 13.38 -4.19 -16.56
CA GLY A 110 13.96 -3.48 -17.71
C GLY A 110 13.35 -2.10 -17.93
N PRO A 111 12.85 -1.78 -19.14
CA PRO A 111 12.29 -0.45 -19.45
C PRO A 111 10.97 -0.13 -18.74
N ASN A 112 10.42 -1.08 -17.98
CA ASN A 112 9.21 -0.87 -17.19
C ASN A 112 9.51 -0.29 -15.81
N LEU A 113 10.80 -0.12 -15.45
CA LEU A 113 11.23 0.63 -14.27
C LEU A 113 11.24 2.14 -14.54
N PRO A 114 11.07 2.99 -13.50
CA PRO A 114 11.23 4.42 -13.63
C PRO A 114 12.68 4.80 -14.01
N THR A 115 12.82 5.91 -14.73
CA THR A 115 14.13 6.45 -15.14
C THR A 115 14.60 7.56 -14.22
N ARG A 116 13.70 8.12 -13.42
CA ARG A 116 13.97 9.17 -12.43
C ARG A 116 13.05 9.04 -11.22
N LEU A 117 13.49 9.53 -10.09
CA LEU A 117 12.63 9.78 -8.95
C LEU A 117 11.87 11.11 -9.17
N VAL A 118 10.57 11.12 -8.90
CA VAL A 118 9.74 12.32 -8.90
C VAL A 118 10.03 13.12 -7.64
N ASP A 119 9.94 14.44 -7.72
CA ASP A 119 10.00 15.31 -6.54
C ASP A 119 8.74 15.10 -5.69
N ILE A 120 8.93 14.77 -4.40
CA ILE A 120 7.84 14.47 -3.47
C ILE A 120 7.92 15.44 -2.31
N GLU A 121 6.85 16.22 -2.12
CA GLU A 121 6.74 17.22 -1.06
C GLU A 121 6.33 16.59 0.29
N PRO A 122 6.83 17.10 1.42
CA PRO A 122 6.46 16.58 2.73
C PRO A 122 5.00 16.94 3.10
N LEU A 123 4.23 15.92 3.44
CA LEU A 123 2.90 16.02 4.02
C LEU A 123 2.98 15.86 5.54
N THR A 124 2.60 16.90 6.28
CA THR A 124 2.64 16.91 7.76
C THR A 124 1.26 17.02 8.41
N GLY A 125 0.20 16.93 7.62
CA GLY A 125 -1.19 17.05 8.09
C GLY A 125 -2.17 16.46 7.10
N ASP A 126 -3.44 16.82 7.24
CA ASP A 126 -4.51 16.30 6.40
C ASP A 126 -4.43 16.81 4.97
N LEU A 127 -4.96 16.03 4.02
CA LEU A 127 -5.18 16.44 2.64
C LEU A 127 -6.60 16.97 2.45
N THR A 128 -6.79 17.79 1.43
CA THR A 128 -8.11 18.27 1.04
C THR A 128 -8.32 18.12 -0.46
N LEU A 129 -9.54 17.79 -0.87
CA LEU A 129 -10.00 17.79 -2.24
C LEU A 129 -11.37 18.48 -2.26
N GLU A 130 -11.47 19.63 -2.92
CA GLU A 130 -12.71 20.42 -3.02
C GLU A 130 -13.45 20.65 -1.68
N GLY A 131 -12.68 20.86 -0.59
CA GLY A 131 -13.20 21.08 0.75
C GLY A 131 -13.50 19.81 1.56
N HIS A 132 -13.37 18.63 0.97
CA HIS A 132 -13.42 17.36 1.68
C HIS A 132 -12.07 17.04 2.31
N THR A 133 -12.06 16.71 3.60
CA THR A 133 -10.85 16.42 4.36
C THR A 133 -10.54 14.92 4.34
N PHE A 134 -9.30 14.59 4.01
CA PHE A 134 -8.71 13.26 4.15
C PHE A 134 -7.72 13.31 5.31
N GLN A 135 -8.11 12.77 6.45
CA GLN A 135 -7.28 12.78 7.65
C GLN A 135 -6.11 11.81 7.48
N LEU A 136 -4.90 12.32 7.68
CA LEU A 136 -3.70 11.48 7.73
C LEU A 136 -3.65 10.78 9.10
N LYS A 137 -3.74 9.45 9.09
CA LYS A 137 -3.74 8.60 10.29
C LYS A 137 -2.61 7.58 10.24
N GLY A 138 -2.33 6.96 11.39
CA GLY A 138 -1.28 5.97 11.52
C GLY A 138 0.05 6.53 11.98
N GLY A 139 1.15 5.82 11.73
CA GLY A 139 2.50 6.22 12.11
C GLY A 139 2.80 6.14 13.61
N PRO A 140 2.42 5.06 14.36
CA PRO A 140 2.84 4.90 15.74
C PRO A 140 4.36 4.72 15.84
N ASP A 141 4.94 5.01 17.00
CA ASP A 141 6.40 4.98 17.22
C ASP A 141 7.09 3.68 16.74
N ALA A 142 6.41 2.54 16.87
CA ALA A 142 6.95 1.25 16.40
C ALA A 142 6.76 1.01 14.89
N LEU A 143 5.95 1.83 14.22
CA LEU A 143 5.67 1.76 12.78
C LEU A 143 5.50 3.18 12.20
N PRO A 144 6.54 4.02 12.23
CA PRO A 144 6.43 5.44 11.93
C PRO A 144 6.14 5.75 10.46
N ASP A 145 6.35 4.79 9.57
CA ASP A 145 6.11 4.89 8.13
C ASP A 145 4.76 4.31 7.68
N ARG A 146 3.94 3.79 8.60
CA ARG A 146 2.66 3.15 8.30
C ARG A 146 1.50 4.13 8.44
N HIS A 147 1.21 4.87 7.37
CA HIS A 147 0.13 5.85 7.31
C HIS A 147 -0.98 5.42 6.34
N TYR A 148 -2.16 5.99 6.54
CA TYR A 148 -3.32 5.85 5.66
C TYR A 148 -4.18 7.12 5.70
N LEU A 149 -5.05 7.29 4.71
CA LEU A 149 -6.01 8.38 4.66
C LEU A 149 -7.39 7.89 5.11
N TRP A 150 -8.02 8.67 5.99
CA TRP A 150 -9.41 8.49 6.42
C TRP A 150 -10.28 9.64 5.93
N GLN A 151 -11.28 9.35 5.10
CA GLN A 151 -12.29 10.29 4.65
C GLN A 151 -13.62 10.00 5.38
N ALA A 152 -13.93 10.82 6.40
CA ALA A 152 -14.99 10.53 7.37
C ALA A 152 -16.40 10.62 6.77
N GLU A 153 -16.67 11.57 5.87
CA GLU A 153 -18.01 11.77 5.29
C GLU A 153 -18.47 10.57 4.44
N HIS A 154 -17.53 9.92 3.75
CA HIS A 154 -17.79 8.76 2.90
C HIS A 154 -17.35 7.44 3.57
N ARG A 155 -16.88 7.51 4.82
CA ARG A 155 -16.39 6.36 5.60
C ARG A 155 -15.39 5.52 4.79
N ALA A 156 -14.45 6.23 4.11
CA ALA A 156 -13.47 5.63 3.21
C ALA A 156 -12.07 5.61 3.84
N LEU A 157 -11.43 4.44 3.83
CA LEU A 157 -10.06 4.20 4.28
C LEU A 157 -9.21 3.83 3.06
N LEU A 158 -8.15 4.62 2.78
CA LEU A 158 -7.38 4.56 1.54
C LEU A 158 -5.89 4.59 1.81
N GLY A 159 -5.13 3.86 0.98
CA GLY A 159 -3.67 3.89 0.98
C GLY A 159 -3.03 3.11 2.14
N GLY A 160 -1.71 3.04 2.09
CA GLY A 160 -0.91 2.31 3.06
C GLY A 160 -0.78 0.82 2.78
N VAL A 161 0.16 0.20 3.48
CA VAL A 161 0.50 -1.22 3.34
C VAL A 161 -0.01 -2.05 4.54
N LEU A 162 -0.95 -1.48 5.30
CA LEU A 162 -1.47 -2.13 6.52
C LEU A 162 -2.53 -3.19 6.23
N LEU A 163 -3.12 -3.22 5.02
CA LEU A 163 -4.26 -4.08 4.70
C LEU A 163 -3.98 -4.98 3.50
N PHE A 164 -4.30 -6.26 3.68
CA PHE A 164 -4.21 -7.32 2.69
C PHE A 164 -5.53 -8.09 2.62
N GLN A 165 -5.98 -8.40 1.41
CA GLN A 165 -7.22 -9.14 1.19
C GLN A 165 -7.00 -10.34 0.27
N GLN A 166 -7.18 -11.55 0.80
CA GLN A 166 -6.87 -12.83 0.15
C GLN A 166 -5.43 -12.91 -0.40
N GLU A 167 -4.49 -12.32 0.35
CA GLU A 167 -3.06 -12.34 0.08
C GLU A 167 -2.31 -12.71 1.35
N HIS A 168 -1.15 -13.34 1.22
CA HIS A 168 -0.23 -13.47 2.34
C HIS A 168 0.32 -12.09 2.70
N VAL A 169 0.33 -11.79 4.01
CA VAL A 169 0.73 -10.49 4.52
C VAL A 169 2.24 -10.33 4.46
N TRP A 170 2.69 -9.18 3.96
CA TRP A 170 4.11 -8.85 3.91
C TRP A 170 4.61 -8.39 5.27
N VAL A 171 5.21 -9.31 6.02
CA VAL A 171 5.73 -9.06 7.38
C VAL A 171 7.25 -8.88 7.43
N ALA A 172 7.94 -8.92 6.28
CA ALA A 172 9.40 -8.89 6.24
C ALA A 172 10.00 -7.60 6.82
N ASP A 173 9.34 -6.47 6.66
CA ASP A 173 9.74 -5.16 7.20
C ASP A 173 9.17 -4.86 8.60
N THR A 174 8.41 -5.80 9.18
CA THR A 174 7.93 -5.78 10.56
C THR A 174 8.48 -6.97 11.34
N ALA A 175 9.82 -7.13 11.28
CA ALA A 175 10.51 -8.33 11.77
C ALA A 175 10.36 -8.56 13.29
N THR A 176 10.10 -7.50 14.07
CA THR A 176 10.01 -7.63 15.53
C THR A 176 8.58 -7.87 16.02
N PRO A 177 8.40 -8.60 17.13
CA PRO A 177 7.08 -8.79 17.75
C PRO A 177 6.39 -7.48 18.10
N GLU A 178 7.16 -6.46 18.54
CA GLU A 178 6.65 -5.14 18.91
C GLU A 178 6.04 -4.41 17.70
N ALA A 179 6.72 -4.47 16.54
CA ALA A 179 6.22 -3.87 15.31
C ALA A 179 4.92 -4.55 14.84
N ARG A 180 4.85 -5.89 14.89
CA ARG A 180 3.64 -6.63 14.52
C ARG A 180 2.50 -6.41 15.53
N ALA A 181 2.79 -6.29 16.83
CA ALA A 181 1.79 -5.92 17.84
C ALA A 181 1.24 -4.49 17.60
N ALA A 182 2.11 -3.53 17.26
CA ALA A 182 1.68 -2.18 16.87
C ALA A 182 0.82 -2.19 15.61
N TRP A 183 1.12 -3.06 14.64
CA TRP A 183 0.28 -3.26 13.46
C TRP A 183 -1.12 -3.76 13.83
N ILE A 184 -1.21 -4.78 14.68
CA ILE A 184 -2.50 -5.28 15.19
C ILE A 184 -3.27 -4.15 15.89
N GLY A 185 -2.60 -3.33 16.71
CA GLY A 185 -3.21 -2.17 17.36
C GLY A 185 -3.79 -1.16 16.37
N GLN A 186 -3.07 -0.89 15.26
CA GLN A 186 -3.58 -0.04 14.18
C GLN A 186 -4.82 -0.63 13.49
N LEU A 187 -4.84 -1.95 13.28
CA LEU A 187 -6.03 -2.61 12.72
C LEU A 187 -7.22 -2.54 13.67
N ASP A 188 -6.99 -2.62 14.98
CA ASP A 188 -8.05 -2.41 15.99
C ASP A 188 -8.57 -0.97 15.94
N GLU A 189 -7.71 0.04 15.80
CA GLU A 189 -8.13 1.44 15.61
C GLU A 189 -8.93 1.62 14.31
N MET A 190 -8.49 1.02 13.20
CA MET A 190 -9.22 1.06 11.92
C MET A 190 -10.63 0.45 12.06
N ALA A 191 -10.78 -0.63 12.81
CA ALA A 191 -12.08 -1.26 13.04
C ALA A 191 -13.08 -0.34 13.74
N PHE A 192 -12.62 0.53 14.67
CA PHE A 192 -13.48 1.52 15.33
C PHE A 192 -13.95 2.65 14.42
N LEU A 193 -13.31 2.87 13.26
CA LEU A 193 -13.77 3.86 12.28
C LEU A 193 -15.06 3.42 11.57
N GLU A 194 -15.41 2.13 11.66
CA GLU A 194 -16.57 1.54 10.99
C GLU A 194 -16.63 1.90 9.50
N ALA A 195 -15.49 1.81 8.80
CA ALA A 195 -15.37 2.19 7.41
C ALA A 195 -16.25 1.32 6.50
N GLU A 196 -16.87 1.94 5.48
CA GLU A 196 -17.71 1.28 4.48
C GLU A 196 -16.89 0.93 3.23
N LEU A 197 -16.02 1.84 2.79
CA LEU A 197 -15.02 1.59 1.77
C LEU A 197 -13.66 1.42 2.45
N VAL A 198 -13.07 0.25 2.29
CA VAL A 198 -11.71 -0.05 2.77
C VAL A 198 -10.90 -0.58 1.61
N VAL A 199 -9.87 0.15 1.19
CA VAL A 199 -9.02 -0.26 0.07
C VAL A 199 -7.72 -0.83 0.60
N PRO A 200 -7.53 -2.17 0.54
CA PRO A 200 -6.25 -2.78 0.88
C PRO A 200 -5.16 -2.34 -0.10
N GLY A 201 -3.94 -2.16 0.39
CA GLY A 201 -2.78 -1.93 -0.49
C GLY A 201 -2.53 -3.11 -1.42
N HIS A 202 -2.79 -4.32 -0.93
CA HIS A 202 -2.71 -5.56 -1.69
C HIS A 202 -3.99 -6.37 -1.56
N ARG A 203 -4.54 -6.81 -2.68
CA ARG A 203 -5.72 -7.67 -2.70
C ARG A 203 -5.74 -8.57 -3.93
N LEU A 204 -6.38 -9.72 -3.82
CA LEU A 204 -6.76 -10.49 -4.98
C LEU A 204 -7.84 -9.71 -5.76
N PRO A 205 -7.68 -9.49 -7.08
CA PRO A 205 -8.67 -8.75 -7.88
C PRO A 205 -10.07 -9.33 -7.76
N GLY A 206 -11.06 -8.44 -7.66
CA GLY A 206 -12.46 -8.83 -7.50
C GLY A 206 -12.90 -9.12 -6.07
N THR A 207 -12.00 -9.07 -5.09
CA THR A 207 -12.38 -9.13 -3.67
C THR A 207 -13.07 -7.83 -3.24
N PRO A 208 -13.98 -7.88 -2.25
CA PRO A 208 -14.64 -6.69 -1.75
C PRO A 208 -13.63 -5.67 -1.20
N ALA A 209 -13.90 -4.37 -1.45
CA ALA A 209 -13.18 -3.27 -0.82
C ALA A 209 -13.97 -2.79 0.40
N ASP A 210 -14.04 -3.60 1.44
CA ASP A 210 -14.81 -3.35 2.65
C ASP A 210 -14.03 -3.69 3.94
N SER A 211 -14.66 -3.54 5.08
CA SER A 211 -14.05 -3.77 6.39
C SER A 211 -13.57 -5.21 6.65
N SER A 212 -13.93 -6.17 5.79
CA SER A 212 -13.43 -7.56 5.91
C SER A 212 -11.91 -7.64 5.74
N ALA A 213 -11.30 -6.71 5.00
CA ALA A 213 -9.84 -6.62 4.85
C ALA A 213 -9.13 -6.35 6.20
N ILE A 214 -9.73 -5.53 7.07
CA ILE A 214 -9.19 -5.23 8.41
C ILE A 214 -9.17 -6.51 9.26
N SER A 215 -10.30 -7.20 9.33
CA SER A 215 -10.41 -8.44 10.12
C SER A 215 -9.57 -9.57 9.55
N ALA A 216 -9.46 -9.70 8.23
CA ALA A 216 -8.64 -10.72 7.56
C ALA A 216 -7.15 -10.51 7.84
N THR A 217 -6.65 -9.27 7.68
CA THR A 217 -5.24 -8.95 7.96
C THR A 217 -4.91 -9.17 9.44
N ARG A 218 -5.80 -8.74 10.34
CA ARG A 218 -5.65 -8.96 11.78
C ARG A 218 -5.57 -10.45 12.14
N ALA A 219 -6.50 -11.24 11.60
CA ALA A 219 -6.52 -12.69 11.83
C ALA A 219 -5.26 -13.37 11.30
N TYR A 220 -4.75 -12.92 10.14
CA TYR A 220 -3.50 -13.41 9.59
C TYR A 220 -2.30 -13.12 10.51
N LEU A 221 -2.17 -11.89 11.02
CA LEU A 221 -1.07 -11.52 11.91
C LEU A 221 -1.10 -12.31 13.22
N LEU A 222 -2.27 -12.53 13.82
CA LEU A 222 -2.41 -13.39 15.00
C LEU A 222 -2.03 -14.83 14.70
N ALA A 223 -2.45 -15.35 13.55
CA ALA A 223 -2.08 -16.70 13.10
C ALA A 223 -0.58 -16.81 12.82
N PHE A 224 0.03 -15.75 12.27
CA PHE A 224 1.46 -15.68 12.02
C PHE A 224 2.26 -15.84 13.33
N GLU A 225 1.91 -15.09 14.39
CA GLU A 225 2.55 -15.22 15.71
C GLU A 225 2.37 -16.64 16.28
N GLU A 226 1.15 -17.18 16.20
CA GLU A 226 0.86 -18.53 16.67
C GLU A 226 1.70 -19.61 15.97
N GLU A 227 1.84 -19.52 14.64
CA GLU A 227 2.64 -20.48 13.87
C GLU A 227 4.15 -20.21 14.00
N LEU A 228 4.56 -18.96 14.19
CA LEU A 228 5.95 -18.58 14.45
C LEU A 228 6.49 -19.22 15.72
N ASP A 229 5.69 -19.26 16.79
CA ASP A 229 6.07 -19.90 18.06
C ASP A 229 6.27 -21.42 17.93
N LYS A 230 5.51 -22.08 17.04
CA LYS A 230 5.54 -23.54 16.86
C LYS A 230 6.59 -24.00 15.85
N ALA A 231 6.87 -23.19 14.83
CA ALA A 231 7.71 -23.57 13.71
C ALA A 231 9.18 -23.69 14.13
N ALA A 232 9.86 -24.73 13.69
CA ALA A 232 11.28 -24.94 13.95
C ALA A 232 12.17 -23.97 13.15
N ASP A 233 11.76 -23.63 11.93
CA ASP A 233 12.49 -22.80 10.98
C ASP A 233 11.55 -22.04 10.03
N GLY A 234 12.12 -21.24 9.13
CA GLY A 234 11.34 -20.46 8.16
C GLY A 234 10.58 -21.32 7.16
N ALA A 235 11.10 -22.50 6.80
CA ALA A 235 10.40 -23.40 5.89
C ALA A 235 9.15 -23.97 6.55
N ALA A 236 9.25 -24.44 7.81
CA ALA A 236 8.13 -24.95 8.58
C ALA A 236 7.05 -23.88 8.82
N LEU A 237 7.46 -22.61 9.10
CA LEU A 237 6.54 -21.51 9.25
C LEU A 237 5.80 -21.20 7.94
N ASN A 238 6.53 -21.11 6.83
CA ASN A 238 5.93 -20.91 5.50
C ASN A 238 4.89 -21.99 5.18
N ASP A 239 5.23 -23.27 5.38
CA ASP A 239 4.33 -24.40 5.09
C ASP A 239 3.07 -24.34 5.96
N ALA A 240 3.21 -23.97 7.24
CA ALA A 240 2.08 -23.79 8.15
C ALA A 240 1.14 -22.67 7.69
N LEU A 241 1.70 -21.52 7.28
CA LEU A 241 0.92 -20.38 6.78
C LEU A 241 0.20 -20.69 5.47
N VAL A 242 0.90 -21.31 4.50
CA VAL A 242 0.29 -21.71 3.22
C VAL A 242 -0.80 -22.75 3.43
N LYS A 243 -0.62 -23.69 4.34
CA LYS A 243 -1.64 -24.69 4.70
C LYS A 243 -2.87 -24.03 5.37
N ARG A 244 -2.66 -23.00 6.20
CA ARG A 244 -3.74 -22.31 6.92
C ARG A 244 -4.54 -21.37 6.00
N TYR A 245 -3.87 -20.82 4.98
CA TYR A 245 -4.43 -19.87 4.02
C TYR A 245 -4.15 -20.31 2.57
N PRO A 246 -4.72 -21.47 2.13
CA PRO A 246 -4.38 -22.09 0.85
C PRO A 246 -4.84 -21.28 -0.37
N ASP A 247 -5.82 -20.40 -0.20
CA ASP A 247 -6.39 -19.58 -1.26
C ASP A 247 -5.75 -18.17 -1.36
N ASN A 248 -4.81 -17.86 -0.46
CA ASN A 248 -4.13 -16.57 -0.48
C ASN A 248 -3.05 -16.54 -1.58
N GLY A 249 -3.01 -15.42 -2.32
CA GLY A 249 -1.94 -15.09 -3.25
C GLY A 249 -0.67 -14.61 -2.54
N MET A 250 0.25 -13.96 -3.30
CA MET A 250 1.53 -13.44 -2.78
C MET A 250 2.33 -14.46 -1.93
N LEU A 251 2.47 -15.69 -2.40
CA LEU A 251 3.24 -16.74 -1.71
C LEU A 251 4.66 -16.31 -1.31
N ILE A 252 5.24 -15.39 -2.09
CA ILE A 252 6.56 -14.80 -1.80
C ILE A 252 6.56 -14.03 -0.47
N ALA A 253 5.43 -13.42 -0.08
CA ALA A 253 5.30 -12.70 1.20
C ALA A 253 5.39 -13.67 2.38
N ALA A 254 4.69 -14.82 2.31
CA ALA A 254 4.80 -15.87 3.32
C ALA A 254 6.24 -16.41 3.41
N GLN A 255 6.87 -16.70 2.26
CA GLN A 255 8.21 -17.27 2.20
C GLN A 255 9.27 -16.35 2.78
N ILE A 256 9.29 -15.06 2.36
CA ILE A 256 10.29 -14.10 2.83
C ILE A 256 10.00 -13.73 4.28
N GLY A 257 8.76 -13.42 4.62
CA GLY A 257 8.35 -13.07 5.98
C GLY A 257 8.69 -14.15 7.00
N ALA A 258 8.49 -15.44 6.65
CA ALA A 258 8.85 -16.57 7.50
C ALA A 258 10.36 -16.65 7.78
N LYS A 259 11.20 -16.50 6.74
CA LYS A 259 12.67 -16.50 6.88
C LYS A 259 13.17 -15.33 7.72
N VAL A 260 12.62 -14.15 7.50
CA VAL A 260 13.01 -12.95 8.26
C VAL A 260 12.63 -13.10 9.72
N ALA A 261 11.40 -13.54 10.02
CA ALA A 261 10.93 -13.73 11.40
C ALA A 261 11.72 -14.81 12.16
N LYS A 262 12.27 -15.82 11.45
CA LYS A 262 13.17 -16.84 12.04
C LYS A 262 14.64 -16.44 12.07
N GLY A 263 15.00 -15.23 11.62
CA GLY A 263 16.38 -14.74 11.59
C GLY A 263 17.28 -15.40 10.54
N GLU A 264 16.70 -16.11 9.57
CA GLU A 264 17.40 -16.79 8.49
C GLU A 264 17.73 -15.87 7.32
N MET A 265 17.07 -14.70 7.27
CA MET A 265 17.25 -13.69 6.24
C MET A 265 17.16 -12.28 6.86
N LYS A 266 17.97 -11.37 6.36
CA LYS A 266 17.79 -9.94 6.62
C LYS A 266 17.02 -9.32 5.47
N TRP A 267 16.10 -8.43 5.80
CA TRP A 267 15.33 -7.64 4.85
C TRP A 267 15.51 -6.16 5.15
N GLY A 268 15.69 -5.32 4.07
CA GLY A 268 15.99 -3.90 4.18
C GLY A 268 17.45 -3.57 4.00
#